data_bf0ec4dab2c5837c0095e01098a1d175
#
_entry.id   bf0ec4dab2c5837c0095e01098a1d175
#
_cell.length_a   1.000
_cell.length_b   1.000
_cell.length_c   1.000
_cell.angle_alpha   90.00
_cell.angle_beta   90.00
_cell.angle_gamma   90.00
#
_symmetry.space_group_name_H-M   'P 1'
#
loop_
_entity.id
_entity.type
_entity.pdbx_description
1 polymer ?
#
loop_
_entity_poly.entity_id
_entity_poly.type
_entity_poly.pdbx_seq_one_letter_code
_entity_poly.pdbx_strand_id
1 'polypeptide(L)'
;MYYLRTLRDWVSKHGSKNIVYFDESGFQAHSYRPHGWAQRGQKVFGKISGNNRKVENLIMAQRGKDWLAPMLFKGSCTHLTVTAWIEQALIPELNSNSLVIMDNAPFHNKKKMKELLQEHGHTILPLPRYSPDFNPIEQSFAVIKKRRTFSNQSLDNILLGNL
;
A
#
# COMPACT_ATOMS: atom_id res chain seq x y z
N MET A 1 19.57 7.26 -14.67
CA MET A 1 18.96 6.91 -13.36
C MET A 1 18.90 5.38 -13.24
N TYR A 2 19.52 4.81 -12.21
CA TYR A 2 19.65 3.35 -12.01
C TYR A 2 18.30 2.62 -12.03
N TYR A 3 17.30 3.11 -11.28
CA TYR A 3 15.98 2.51 -11.17
C TYR A 3 15.30 2.29 -12.52
N LEU A 4 15.18 3.33 -13.33
CA LEU A 4 14.50 3.23 -14.64
C LEU A 4 15.22 2.29 -15.61
N ARG A 5 16.56 2.27 -15.55
CA ARG A 5 17.35 1.34 -16.35
C ARG A 5 17.08 -0.10 -15.93
N THR A 6 17.18 -0.39 -14.64
CA THR A 6 16.94 -1.73 -14.09
C THR A 6 15.50 -2.20 -14.38
N LEU A 7 14.51 -1.32 -14.20
CA LEU A 7 13.12 -1.61 -14.53
C LEU A 7 12.94 -1.94 -16.01
N ARG A 8 13.52 -1.14 -16.91
CA ARG A 8 13.45 -1.36 -18.34
C ARG A 8 14.11 -2.69 -18.74
N ASP A 9 15.30 -2.96 -18.21
CA ASP A 9 16.03 -4.19 -18.49
C ASP A 9 15.26 -5.42 -18.00
N TRP A 10 14.59 -5.30 -16.84
CA TRP A 10 13.75 -6.36 -16.32
C TRP A 10 12.51 -6.58 -17.19
N VAL A 11 11.80 -5.50 -17.56
CA VAL A 11 10.61 -5.57 -18.42
C VAL A 11 10.94 -6.15 -19.80
N SER A 12 12.09 -5.82 -20.36
CA SER A 12 12.50 -6.37 -21.66
C SER A 12 12.70 -7.88 -21.63
N LYS A 13 13.07 -8.45 -20.48
CA LYS A 13 13.33 -9.89 -20.30
C LYS A 13 12.08 -10.68 -19.87
N HIS A 14 11.25 -10.08 -19.03
CA HIS A 14 10.16 -10.79 -18.33
C HIS A 14 8.76 -10.23 -18.64
N GLY A 15 8.67 -9.08 -19.32
CA GLY A 15 7.41 -8.38 -19.55
C GLY A 15 6.97 -7.58 -18.33
N SER A 16 5.87 -6.84 -18.46
CA SER A 16 5.36 -5.93 -17.40
C SER A 16 4.29 -6.57 -16.49
N LYS A 17 3.79 -7.76 -16.84
CA LYS A 17 2.64 -8.37 -16.15
C LYS A 17 2.91 -8.78 -14.69
N ASN A 18 4.17 -9.04 -14.35
CA ASN A 18 4.58 -9.52 -13.04
C ASN A 18 5.29 -8.44 -12.21
N ILE A 19 5.02 -7.17 -12.51
CA ILE A 19 5.46 -6.07 -11.66
C ILE A 19 4.44 -5.90 -10.53
N VAL A 20 4.94 -5.94 -9.30
CA VAL A 20 4.14 -5.83 -8.09
C VAL A 20 4.70 -4.69 -7.25
N TYR A 21 3.87 -3.75 -6.90
CA TYR A 21 4.20 -2.67 -5.97
C TYR A 21 3.60 -3.01 -4.61
N PHE A 22 4.31 -2.74 -3.53
CA PHE A 22 3.71 -2.79 -2.20
C PHE A 22 4.10 -1.57 -1.36
N ASP A 23 3.24 -1.25 -0.41
CA ASP A 23 3.43 -0.14 0.51
C ASP A 23 2.47 -0.26 1.70
N GLU A 24 2.66 0.58 2.73
CA GLU A 24 1.84 0.67 3.91
C GLU A 24 1.13 2.02 3.99
N SER A 25 -0.07 2.03 4.52
CA SER A 25 -0.80 3.27 4.78
C SER A 25 -1.59 3.21 6.09
N GLY A 26 -1.50 4.29 6.87
CA GLY A 26 -2.31 4.46 8.07
C GLY A 26 -3.69 5.06 7.75
N PHE A 27 -4.71 4.54 8.44
CA PHE A 27 -6.08 4.99 8.35
C PHE A 27 -6.61 5.36 9.74
N GLN A 28 -7.14 6.56 9.90
CA GLN A 28 -7.80 6.95 11.14
C GLN A 28 -9.09 6.16 11.31
N ALA A 29 -9.41 5.73 12.53
CA ALA A 29 -10.61 4.96 12.82
C ALA A 29 -11.90 5.72 12.46
N HIS A 30 -11.87 7.04 12.57
CA HIS A 30 -12.96 7.91 12.18
C HIS A 30 -12.47 8.92 11.14
N SER A 31 -12.91 8.76 9.90
CA SER A 31 -12.75 9.78 8.88
C SER A 31 -13.94 10.76 8.97
N TYR A 32 -13.64 12.04 9.01
CA TYR A 32 -14.67 13.09 8.93
C TYR A 32 -14.62 13.75 7.56
N ARG A 33 -15.77 14.21 7.10
CA ARG A 33 -15.84 15.00 5.88
C ARG A 33 -15.29 16.40 6.18
N PRO A 34 -14.21 16.84 5.54
CA PRO A 34 -13.61 18.15 5.81
C PRO A 34 -14.47 19.31 5.28
N HIS A 35 -15.44 19.01 4.42
CA HIS A 35 -16.31 20.00 3.80
C HIS A 35 -17.76 19.54 3.84
N GLY A 36 -18.67 20.48 4.05
CA GLY A 36 -20.12 20.30 3.96
C GLY A 36 -20.74 21.44 3.15
N TRP A 37 -21.92 21.20 2.62
CA TRP A 37 -22.70 22.20 1.89
C TRP A 37 -23.68 22.88 2.85
N ALA A 38 -23.71 24.21 2.81
CA ALA A 38 -24.73 25.04 3.49
C ALA A 38 -25.07 26.22 2.60
N GLN A 39 -26.16 26.90 2.93
CA GLN A 39 -26.50 28.16 2.28
C GLN A 39 -25.38 29.18 2.51
N ARG A 40 -25.20 30.07 1.52
CA ARG A 40 -24.15 31.09 1.57
C ARG A 40 -24.30 31.93 2.87
N GLY A 41 -23.20 32.00 3.63
CA GLY A 41 -23.16 32.72 4.91
C GLY A 41 -23.49 31.88 6.15
N GLN A 42 -23.86 30.60 5.98
CA GLN A 42 -24.07 29.71 7.12
C GLN A 42 -22.80 28.86 7.37
N LYS A 43 -22.49 28.64 8.66
CA LYS A 43 -21.41 27.76 9.09
C LYS A 43 -21.87 26.29 9.08
N VAL A 44 -21.06 25.42 8.53
CA VAL A 44 -21.26 23.96 8.61
C VAL A 44 -20.60 23.45 9.88
N PHE A 45 -21.38 22.84 10.78
CA PHE A 45 -20.89 22.23 11.99
C PHE A 45 -20.87 20.71 11.82
N GLY A 46 -19.71 20.07 12.06
CA GLY A 46 -19.57 18.63 12.14
C GLY A 46 -19.16 18.22 13.56
N LYS A 47 -19.81 17.22 14.12
CA LYS A 47 -19.34 16.61 15.38
C LYS A 47 -18.15 15.69 15.07
N ILE A 48 -16.98 16.04 15.58
CA ILE A 48 -15.79 15.18 15.53
C ILE A 48 -15.68 14.52 16.89
N SER A 49 -15.70 13.18 16.93
CA SER A 49 -15.41 12.44 18.15
C SER A 49 -13.96 12.67 18.56
N GLY A 50 -13.74 13.44 19.62
CA GLY A 50 -12.42 13.87 20.07
C GLY A 50 -11.54 12.78 20.67
N ASN A 51 -12.05 11.56 20.85
CA ASN A 51 -11.42 10.64 21.80
C ASN A 51 -10.93 9.30 21.21
N ASN A 52 -10.84 9.11 19.90
CA ASN A 52 -10.35 7.85 19.34
C ASN A 52 -9.49 8.05 18.10
N ARG A 53 -8.25 8.45 18.31
CA ARG A 53 -7.19 8.42 17.29
C ARG A 53 -6.63 6.99 17.12
N LYS A 54 -7.49 5.99 17.09
CA LYS A 54 -7.05 4.63 16.72
C LYS A 54 -6.70 4.65 15.25
N VAL A 55 -5.42 4.48 14.97
CA VAL A 55 -4.91 4.30 13.61
C VAL A 55 -4.94 2.80 13.31
N GLU A 56 -5.57 2.44 12.22
CA GLU A 56 -5.54 1.12 11.65
C GLU A 56 -4.61 1.17 10.45
N ASN A 57 -3.63 0.30 10.39
CA ASN A 57 -2.66 0.26 9.32
C ASN A 57 -3.04 -0.83 8.31
N LEU A 58 -2.84 -0.52 7.04
CA LEU A 58 -3.01 -1.44 5.92
C LEU A 58 -1.66 -1.60 5.23
N ILE A 59 -1.20 -2.83 5.09
CA ILE A 59 -0.17 -3.20 4.13
C ILE A 59 -0.83 -4.02 3.03
N MET A 60 -0.49 -3.73 1.79
CA MET A 60 -0.97 -4.51 0.64
C MET A 60 -0.01 -4.37 -0.53
N ALA A 61 -0.15 -5.26 -1.51
CA ALA A 61 0.52 -5.14 -2.79
C ALA A 61 -0.48 -4.92 -3.92
N GLN A 62 0.03 -4.50 -5.08
CA GLN A 62 -0.76 -4.25 -6.27
C GLN A 62 -0.02 -4.76 -7.51
N ARG A 63 -0.69 -5.55 -8.32
CA ARG A 63 -0.26 -6.00 -9.64
C ARG A 63 -1.25 -5.52 -10.70
N GLY A 64 -0.85 -4.54 -11.48
CA GLY A 64 -1.77 -3.88 -12.40
C GLY A 64 -2.93 -3.21 -11.67
N LYS A 65 -4.14 -3.78 -11.77
CA LYS A 65 -5.34 -3.31 -11.06
C LYS A 65 -5.71 -4.19 -9.86
N ASP A 66 -5.06 -5.33 -9.69
CA ASP A 66 -5.39 -6.31 -8.67
C ASP A 66 -4.68 -5.98 -7.36
N TRP A 67 -5.42 -5.95 -6.26
CA TRP A 67 -4.86 -5.82 -4.93
C TRP A 67 -4.51 -7.21 -4.39
N LEU A 68 -3.31 -7.34 -3.85
CA LEU A 68 -2.76 -8.61 -3.36
C LEU A 68 -2.46 -8.51 -1.87
N ALA A 69 -2.71 -9.59 -1.16
CA ALA A 69 -2.32 -9.80 0.23
C ALA A 69 -2.67 -8.63 1.17
N PRO A 70 -3.86 -8.01 1.12
CA PRO A 70 -4.20 -6.93 2.02
C PRO A 70 -4.24 -7.44 3.46
N MET A 71 -3.54 -6.75 4.37
CA MET A 71 -3.51 -7.06 5.80
C MET A 71 -3.72 -5.81 6.63
N LEU A 72 -4.75 -5.82 7.47
CA LEU A 72 -5.01 -4.79 8.47
C LEU A 72 -4.35 -5.16 9.79
N PHE A 73 -3.70 -4.19 10.42
CA PHE A 73 -3.05 -4.38 11.71
C PHE A 73 -3.07 -3.10 12.55
N LYS A 74 -2.92 -3.26 13.86
CA LYS A 74 -2.82 -2.16 14.83
C LYS A 74 -1.37 -2.02 15.29
N GLY A 75 -1.00 -0.79 15.65
CA GLY A 75 0.35 -0.50 16.10
C GLY A 75 1.30 -0.10 14.97
N SER A 76 2.59 -0.01 15.27
CA SER A 76 3.59 0.45 14.32
C SER A 76 3.95 -0.62 13.29
N CYS A 77 4.11 -0.23 12.04
CA CYS A 77 4.69 -1.09 11.02
C CYS A 77 6.19 -1.23 11.28
N THR A 78 6.63 -2.44 11.55
CA THR A 78 8.05 -2.75 11.80
C THR A 78 8.61 -3.62 10.68
N HIS A 79 9.94 -3.69 10.58
CA HIS A 79 10.58 -4.60 9.63
C HIS A 79 10.19 -6.06 9.84
N LEU A 80 9.88 -6.46 11.07
CA LEU A 80 9.40 -7.82 11.38
C LEU A 80 8.01 -8.05 10.81
N THR A 81 7.10 -7.08 10.97
CA THR A 81 5.75 -7.12 10.41
C THR A 81 5.80 -7.27 8.89
N VAL A 82 6.59 -6.44 8.22
CA VAL A 82 6.72 -6.46 6.76
C VAL A 82 7.34 -7.76 6.28
N THR A 83 8.39 -8.26 6.94
CA THR A 83 9.04 -9.52 6.55
C THR A 83 8.10 -10.70 6.70
N ALA A 84 7.38 -10.80 7.82
CA ALA A 84 6.40 -11.86 8.04
C ALA A 84 5.24 -11.79 7.02
N TRP A 85 4.77 -10.58 6.72
CA TRP A 85 3.74 -10.38 5.69
C TRP A 85 4.22 -10.80 4.29
N ILE A 86 5.46 -10.46 3.91
CA ILE A 86 6.02 -10.91 2.62
C ILE A 86 6.03 -12.44 2.54
N GLU A 87 6.53 -13.10 3.58
CA GLU A 87 6.67 -14.56 3.63
C GLU A 87 5.32 -15.28 3.62
N GLN A 88 4.39 -14.83 4.46
CA GLN A 88 3.17 -15.57 4.74
C GLN A 88 1.97 -15.17 3.87
N ALA A 89 1.96 -13.93 3.37
CA ALA A 89 0.83 -13.40 2.61
C ALA A 89 1.19 -13.05 1.16
N LEU A 90 2.29 -12.31 0.94
CA LEU A 90 2.61 -11.81 -0.39
C LEU A 90 3.15 -12.92 -1.32
N ILE A 91 4.17 -13.67 -0.88
CA ILE A 91 4.81 -14.70 -1.72
C ILE A 91 3.81 -15.71 -2.27
N PRO A 92 2.82 -16.22 -1.51
CA PRO A 92 1.82 -17.14 -2.05
C PRO A 92 0.97 -16.59 -3.19
N GLU A 93 0.83 -15.26 -3.29
CA GLU A 93 0.04 -14.59 -4.34
C GLU A 93 0.89 -14.10 -5.53
N LEU A 94 2.22 -14.22 -5.45
CA LEU A 94 3.12 -13.82 -6.51
C LEU A 94 3.15 -14.85 -7.64
N ASN A 95 3.11 -14.37 -8.88
CA ASN A 95 3.43 -15.19 -10.03
C ASN A 95 4.94 -15.44 -10.10
N SER A 96 5.36 -16.50 -10.78
CA SER A 96 6.76 -16.81 -11.00
C SER A 96 7.50 -15.61 -11.62
N ASN A 97 8.74 -15.38 -11.17
CA ASN A 97 9.57 -14.28 -11.65
C ASN A 97 8.90 -12.89 -11.50
N SER A 98 8.34 -12.59 -10.33
CA SER A 98 7.80 -11.26 -10.05
C SER A 98 8.91 -10.26 -9.72
N LEU A 99 8.73 -9.01 -10.18
CA LEU A 99 9.51 -7.86 -9.72
C LEU A 99 8.73 -7.11 -8.64
N VAL A 100 9.20 -7.19 -7.42
CA VAL A 100 8.58 -6.53 -6.27
C VAL A 100 9.23 -5.16 -6.07
N ILE A 101 8.44 -4.12 -6.20
CA ILE A 101 8.86 -2.73 -6.06
C ILE A 101 8.30 -2.18 -4.75
N MET A 102 9.15 -1.53 -3.97
CA MET A 102 8.80 -0.94 -2.69
C MET A 102 9.42 0.44 -2.52
N ASP A 103 8.91 1.20 -1.58
CA ASP A 103 9.53 2.45 -1.18
C ASP A 103 10.95 2.23 -0.61
N ASN A 104 11.68 3.31 -0.40
CA ASN A 104 13.02 3.27 0.13
C ASN A 104 13.07 3.66 1.62
N ALA A 105 12.03 3.30 2.40
CA ALA A 105 11.98 3.62 3.83
C ALA A 105 13.17 3.04 4.62
N PRO A 106 13.75 3.81 5.55
CA PRO A 106 14.95 3.40 6.27
C PRO A 106 14.72 2.24 7.24
N PHE A 107 13.48 2.04 7.72
CA PHE A 107 13.15 0.98 8.67
C PHE A 107 12.99 -0.40 8.02
N HIS A 108 12.95 -0.49 6.70
CA HIS A 108 12.91 -1.77 6.01
C HIS A 108 14.26 -2.48 6.04
N ASN A 109 14.29 -3.72 6.50
CA ASN A 109 15.47 -4.57 6.38
C ASN A 109 15.57 -5.12 4.95
N LYS A 110 16.05 -4.28 4.04
CA LYS A 110 16.13 -4.57 2.60
C LYS A 110 16.96 -5.82 2.29
N LYS A 111 17.99 -6.10 3.08
CA LYS A 111 18.84 -7.28 2.90
C LYS A 111 18.03 -8.55 3.12
N LYS A 112 17.34 -8.65 4.26
CA LYS A 112 16.53 -9.83 4.59
C LYS A 112 15.35 -9.99 3.62
N MET A 113 14.70 -8.91 3.24
CA MET A 113 13.60 -8.94 2.26
C MET A 113 14.09 -9.40 0.88
N LYS A 114 15.27 -8.94 0.47
CA LYS A 114 15.90 -9.36 -0.78
C LYS A 114 16.23 -10.85 -0.78
N GLU A 115 16.86 -11.35 0.29
CA GLU A 115 17.19 -12.77 0.45
C GLU A 115 15.92 -13.61 0.37
N LEU A 116 14.88 -13.27 1.14
CA LEU A 116 13.59 -13.97 1.19
C LEU A 116 12.92 -14.04 -0.19
N LEU A 117 12.81 -12.92 -0.89
CA LEU A 117 12.20 -12.89 -2.22
C LEU A 117 13.02 -13.65 -3.26
N GLN A 118 14.36 -13.56 -3.19
CA GLN A 118 15.25 -14.30 -4.10
C GLN A 118 15.18 -15.81 -3.91
N GLU A 119 15.07 -16.30 -2.67
CA GLU A 119 14.88 -17.72 -2.36
C GLU A 119 13.62 -18.29 -3.01
N HIS A 120 12.60 -17.44 -3.25
CA HIS A 120 11.35 -17.82 -3.92
C HIS A 120 11.34 -17.43 -5.42
N GLY A 121 12.47 -17.05 -6.00
CA GLY A 121 12.58 -16.74 -7.42
C GLY A 121 12.07 -15.37 -7.84
N HIS A 122 11.95 -14.42 -6.90
CA HIS A 122 11.50 -13.06 -7.16
C HIS A 122 12.64 -12.05 -7.06
N THR A 123 12.46 -10.90 -7.67
CA THR A 123 13.42 -9.79 -7.65
C THR A 123 12.83 -8.61 -6.89
N ILE A 124 13.63 -7.95 -6.06
CA ILE A 124 13.24 -6.71 -5.38
C ILE A 124 13.93 -5.50 -6.00
N LEU A 125 13.20 -4.42 -6.20
CA LEU A 125 13.72 -3.15 -6.71
C LEU A 125 13.17 -1.99 -5.86
N PRO A 126 14.00 -1.38 -5.00
CA PRO A 126 13.60 -0.21 -4.25
C PRO A 126 13.38 0.99 -5.16
N LEU A 127 12.34 1.79 -4.88
CA LEU A 127 12.11 3.08 -5.52
C LEU A 127 13.27 4.06 -5.24
N PRO A 128 13.51 5.03 -6.11
CA PRO A 128 14.39 6.15 -5.79
C PRO A 128 13.89 6.90 -4.56
N ARG A 129 14.81 7.51 -3.82
CA ARG A 129 14.43 8.36 -2.69
C ARG A 129 13.54 9.53 -3.15
N TYR A 130 12.53 9.86 -2.37
CA TYR A 130 11.61 10.99 -2.64
C TYR A 130 10.91 10.91 -3.99
N SER A 131 10.48 9.72 -4.40
CA SER A 131 9.83 9.50 -5.70
C SER A 131 8.49 8.77 -5.54
N PRO A 132 7.51 9.32 -4.82
CA PRO A 132 6.20 8.69 -4.64
C PRO A 132 5.45 8.54 -5.98
N ASP A 133 5.68 9.44 -6.93
CA ASP A 133 5.06 9.40 -8.26
C ASP A 133 5.31 8.10 -9.03
N PHE A 134 6.36 7.36 -8.66
CA PHE A 134 6.65 6.04 -9.25
C PHE A 134 5.96 4.88 -8.52
N ASN A 135 5.14 5.16 -7.50
CA ASN A 135 4.41 4.15 -6.75
C ASN A 135 2.90 4.23 -7.02
N PRO A 136 2.37 3.48 -7.99
CA PRO A 136 0.95 3.55 -8.35
C PRO A 136 0.00 3.08 -7.23
N ILE A 137 0.49 2.34 -6.25
CA ILE A 137 -0.32 1.88 -5.10
C ILE A 137 -0.82 3.03 -4.24
N GLU A 138 -0.15 4.18 -4.26
CA GLU A 138 -0.60 5.38 -3.55
C GLU A 138 -1.96 5.88 -4.05
N GLN A 139 -2.24 5.72 -5.35
CA GLN A 139 -3.55 6.03 -5.91
C GLN A 139 -4.63 5.08 -5.37
N SER A 140 -4.31 3.81 -5.18
CA SER A 140 -5.21 2.84 -4.56
C SER A 140 -5.50 3.19 -3.12
N PHE A 141 -4.51 3.58 -2.33
CA PHE A 141 -4.72 4.08 -0.97
C PHE A 141 -5.59 5.34 -0.94
N ALA A 142 -5.40 6.26 -1.88
CA ALA A 142 -6.25 7.45 -1.99
C ALA A 142 -7.71 7.09 -2.27
N VAL A 143 -7.96 6.11 -3.15
CA VAL A 143 -9.31 5.58 -3.44
C VAL A 143 -9.92 4.94 -2.19
N ILE A 144 -9.17 4.12 -1.46
CA ILE A 144 -9.63 3.48 -0.22
C ILE A 144 -9.98 4.55 0.83
N LYS A 145 -9.12 5.54 1.03
CA LYS A 145 -9.36 6.66 1.95
C LYS A 145 -10.63 7.43 1.58
N LYS A 146 -10.82 7.73 0.30
CA LYS A 146 -12.01 8.39 -0.22
C LYS A 146 -13.27 7.55 0.01
N ARG A 147 -13.26 6.27 -0.34
CA ARG A 147 -14.40 5.36 -0.10
C ARG A 147 -14.75 5.31 1.38
N ARG A 148 -13.79 5.13 2.27
CA ARG A 148 -14.02 5.12 3.72
C ARG A 148 -14.68 6.41 4.22
N THR A 149 -14.21 7.57 3.73
CA THR A 149 -14.76 8.88 4.13
C THR A 149 -16.19 9.09 3.67
N PHE A 150 -16.55 8.64 2.46
CA PHE A 150 -17.83 8.97 1.86
C PHE A 150 -18.88 7.84 1.94
N SER A 151 -18.49 6.58 2.03
CA SER A 151 -19.42 5.44 2.12
C SER A 151 -19.68 4.97 3.54
N ASN A 152 -18.92 5.44 4.52
CA ASN A 152 -18.97 4.98 5.92
C ASN A 152 -18.77 3.45 6.09
N GLN A 153 -18.11 2.83 5.12
CA GLN A 153 -17.78 1.40 5.16
C GLN A 153 -16.52 1.15 5.99
N SER A 154 -16.44 -0.04 6.60
CA SER A 154 -15.21 -0.52 7.22
C SER A 154 -14.14 -0.79 6.15
N LEU A 155 -12.86 -0.80 6.56
CA LEU A 155 -11.77 -1.16 5.65
C LEU A 155 -11.93 -2.57 5.11
N ASP A 156 -12.33 -3.53 5.96
CA ASP A 156 -12.59 -4.92 5.55
C ASP A 156 -13.59 -4.99 4.39
N ASN A 157 -14.72 -4.28 4.50
CA ASN A 157 -15.73 -4.28 3.45
C ASN A 157 -15.23 -3.64 2.15
N ILE A 158 -14.42 -2.58 2.25
CA ILE A 158 -13.83 -1.93 1.07
C ILE A 158 -12.84 -2.86 0.38
N LEU A 159 -12.02 -3.59 1.14
CA LEU A 159 -11.03 -4.51 0.62
C LEU A 159 -11.69 -5.74 -0.01
N LEU A 160 -12.66 -6.37 0.68
CA LEU A 160 -13.40 -7.53 0.19
C LEU A 160 -14.19 -7.24 -1.09
N GLY A 161 -14.67 -6.02 -1.27
CA GLY A 161 -15.38 -5.61 -2.49
C GLY A 161 -14.50 -5.41 -3.73
N ASN A 162 -13.17 -5.60 -3.60
CA ASN A 162 -12.19 -5.41 -4.69
C ASN A 162 -11.22 -6.61 -4.86
N LEU A 163 -11.44 -7.71 -4.11
CA LEU A 163 -10.68 -8.97 -4.24
C LEU A 163 -11.32 -9.92 -5.25
#